data_9aae6a6f7c641be00f4dbe591b04b6a7
#
_entry.id   9aae6a6f7c641be00f4dbe591b04b6a7
#
_cell.length_a   1.000
_cell.length_b   1.000
_cell.length_c   1.000
_cell.angle_alpha   90.00
_cell.angle_beta   90.00
_cell.angle_gamma   90.00
#
_symmetry.space_group_name_H-M   'P 1'
#
loop_
_entity.id
_entity.type
_entity.pdbx_description
1 polymer ?
#
loop_
_entity_poly.entity_id
_entity_poly.type
_entity_poly.pdbx_seq_one_letter_code
_entity_poly.pdbx_strand_id
1 'polypeptide(L)'
;MHDYKETMKTILAKYYEPTSIFGEVLPIYEATTDKMLRWFRGVIPENPIDEHDVYDILLELGFQQKQKILFDKVQISEGNPKKGIKPKFEDVEVGRILVWHLYEKL
;
A
#
# COMPACT_ATOMS: atom_id res chain seq x y z
N MET A 1 15.07 22.88 -17.13
CA MET A 1 14.49 22.44 -15.84
C MET A 1 14.42 20.93 -15.83
N HIS A 2 14.93 20.31 -14.79
CA HIS A 2 14.93 18.85 -14.71
C HIS A 2 13.56 18.31 -14.29
N ASP A 3 13.02 17.37 -15.04
CA ASP A 3 11.74 16.75 -14.73
C ASP A 3 11.97 15.43 -13.97
N TYR A 4 11.79 15.47 -12.67
CA TYR A 4 11.97 14.31 -11.81
C TYR A 4 10.89 13.24 -12.02
N LYS A 5 9.74 13.61 -12.60
CA LYS A 5 8.66 12.65 -12.88
C LYS A 5 9.09 11.56 -13.84
N GLU A 6 9.83 11.89 -14.88
CA GLU A 6 10.35 10.89 -15.82
C GLU A 6 11.34 9.94 -15.14
N THR A 7 12.21 10.49 -14.29
CA THR A 7 13.14 9.68 -13.51
C THR A 7 12.39 8.74 -12.57
N MET A 8 11.36 9.23 -11.88
CA MET A 8 10.53 8.44 -10.98
C MET A 8 9.84 7.29 -11.72
N LYS A 9 9.26 7.57 -12.89
CA LYS A 9 8.62 6.54 -13.72
C LYS A 9 9.60 5.44 -14.13
N THR A 10 10.79 5.84 -14.56
CA THR A 10 11.84 4.91 -14.98
C THR A 10 12.26 3.99 -13.83
N ILE A 11 12.46 4.56 -12.64
CA ILE A 11 12.85 3.80 -11.45
C ILE A 11 11.74 2.84 -11.05
N LEU A 12 10.51 3.32 -10.96
CA LEU A 12 9.38 2.50 -10.54
C LEU A 12 9.17 1.32 -11.50
N ALA A 13 9.28 1.56 -12.80
CA ALA A 13 9.11 0.53 -13.82
C ALA A 13 10.15 -0.59 -13.78
N LYS A 14 11.29 -0.35 -13.12
CA LYS A 14 12.31 -1.39 -12.92
C LYS A 14 11.91 -2.43 -11.89
N TYR A 15 11.05 -2.07 -10.95
CA TYR A 15 10.75 -2.90 -9.79
C TYR A 15 9.32 -3.44 -9.77
N TYR A 16 8.36 -2.69 -10.32
CA TYR A 16 6.95 -3.03 -10.19
C TYR A 16 6.17 -2.87 -11.48
N GLU A 17 5.13 -3.69 -11.60
CA GLU A 17 4.15 -3.61 -12.67
C GLU A 17 2.82 -3.10 -12.12
N PRO A 18 2.01 -2.36 -12.90
CA PRO A 18 0.70 -1.89 -12.44
C PRO A 18 -0.37 -2.97 -12.37
N THR A 19 -0.16 -4.07 -13.08
CA THR A 19 -1.09 -5.20 -13.11
C THR A 19 -0.30 -6.50 -13.14
N SER A 20 -0.96 -7.61 -12.75
CA SER A 20 -0.34 -8.92 -12.87
C SER A 20 -0.60 -9.51 -14.26
N ILE A 21 0.43 -10.09 -14.88
CA ILE A 21 0.29 -10.83 -16.14
C ILE A 21 -0.37 -12.19 -15.92
N PHE A 22 -0.46 -12.66 -14.69
CA PHE A 22 -1.07 -13.94 -14.33
C PHE A 22 -2.56 -13.83 -13.94
N GLY A 23 -3.18 -12.67 -14.19
CA GLY A 23 -4.59 -12.46 -13.85
C GLY A 23 -4.81 -12.07 -12.40
N GLU A 24 -5.76 -12.76 -11.73
CA GLU A 24 -6.17 -12.42 -10.37
C GLU A 24 -5.20 -12.95 -9.31
N VAL A 25 -4.03 -12.34 -9.19
CA VAL A 25 -3.11 -12.64 -8.09
C VAL A 25 -3.04 -11.43 -7.15
N LEU A 26 -2.66 -11.68 -5.91
CA LEU A 26 -2.49 -10.60 -4.95
C LEU A 26 -1.28 -9.75 -5.31
N PRO A 27 -1.34 -8.44 -5.09
CA PRO A 27 -0.18 -7.59 -5.29
C PRO A 27 0.95 -8.00 -4.34
N ILE A 28 2.18 -7.88 -4.82
CA ILE A 28 3.36 -8.16 -3.98
C ILE A 28 3.50 -7.11 -2.88
N TYR A 29 3.00 -5.92 -3.11
CA TYR A 29 3.12 -4.82 -2.17
C TYR A 29 1.90 -3.90 -2.26
N GLU A 30 1.38 -3.53 -1.11
CA GLU A 30 0.33 -2.52 -0.98
C GLU A 30 0.91 -1.33 -0.23
N ALA A 31 0.90 -0.16 -0.85
CA ALA A 31 1.54 1.02 -0.26
C ALA A 31 0.64 2.25 -0.35
N THR A 32 0.63 3.04 0.72
CA THR A 32 0.02 4.38 0.69
C THR A 32 0.88 5.31 -0.16
N THR A 33 0.31 6.43 -0.60
CA THR A 33 1.08 7.44 -1.33
C THR A 33 2.27 7.94 -0.50
N ASP A 34 2.09 8.10 0.80
CA ASP A 34 3.16 8.50 1.72
C ASP A 34 4.31 7.49 1.76
N LYS A 35 4.00 6.19 1.81
CA LYS A 35 5.03 5.15 1.75
C LYS A 35 5.79 5.16 0.43
N MET A 36 5.09 5.39 -0.67
CA MET A 36 5.73 5.49 -1.98
C MET A 36 6.64 6.72 -2.05
N LEU A 37 6.21 7.84 -1.47
CA LEU A 37 7.04 9.03 -1.40
C LEU A 37 8.33 8.77 -0.62
N ARG A 38 8.25 8.09 0.51
CA ARG A 38 9.42 7.72 1.32
C ARG A 38 10.36 6.81 0.54
N TRP A 39 9.80 5.86 -0.20
CA TRP A 39 10.61 4.98 -1.05
C TRP A 39 11.36 5.78 -2.12
N PHE A 40 10.68 6.69 -2.82
CA PHE A 40 11.32 7.55 -3.82
C PHE A 40 12.39 8.45 -3.22
N ARG A 41 12.15 9.00 -2.04
CA ARG A 41 13.14 9.84 -1.34
C ARG A 41 14.37 9.06 -0.95
N GLY A 42 14.24 7.77 -0.69
CA GLY A 42 15.38 6.90 -0.43
C GLY A 42 16.21 6.60 -1.68
N VAL A 43 15.58 6.61 -2.85
CA VAL A 43 16.23 6.31 -4.14
C VAL A 43 16.72 7.60 -4.82
N ILE A 44 16.01 8.71 -4.60
CA ILE A 44 16.33 10.02 -5.20
C ILE A 44 16.42 11.05 -4.06
N PRO A 45 17.49 11.02 -3.24
CA PRO A 45 17.49 11.71 -1.95
C PRO A 45 17.50 13.24 -1.99
N GLU A 46 17.99 13.85 -3.02
CA GLU A 46 18.14 15.31 -3.07
C GLU A 46 17.13 16.03 -3.96
N ASN A 47 16.08 15.34 -4.37
CA ASN A 47 15.11 15.89 -5.30
C ASN A 47 13.85 16.40 -4.59
N PRO A 48 13.30 17.56 -5.02
CA PRO A 48 12.12 18.14 -4.40
C PRO A 48 10.85 17.46 -4.91
N ILE A 49 10.60 16.22 -4.49
CA ILE A 49 9.40 15.48 -4.84
C ILE A 49 8.44 15.45 -3.66
N ASP A 50 7.14 15.47 -3.95
CA ASP A 50 6.09 15.42 -2.94
C ASP A 50 5.04 14.35 -3.27
N GLU A 51 4.03 14.21 -2.41
CA GLU A 51 2.97 13.21 -2.59
C GLU A 51 2.18 13.43 -3.88
N HIS A 52 2.01 14.66 -4.31
CA HIS A 52 1.31 14.99 -5.55
C HIS A 52 2.06 14.43 -6.77
N ASP A 53 3.37 14.57 -6.78
CA ASP A 53 4.21 14.02 -7.84
C ASP A 53 4.11 12.50 -7.90
N VAL A 54 4.15 11.85 -6.73
CA VAL A 54 4.01 10.39 -6.63
C VAL A 54 2.65 9.93 -7.14
N TYR A 55 1.60 10.61 -6.71
CA TYR A 55 0.23 10.31 -7.13
C TYR A 55 0.09 10.39 -8.66
N ASP A 56 0.58 11.47 -9.25
CA ASP A 56 0.50 11.70 -10.69
C ASP A 56 1.20 10.59 -11.49
N ILE A 57 2.44 10.23 -11.10
CA ILE A 57 3.17 9.21 -11.85
C ILE A 57 2.57 7.83 -11.71
N LEU A 58 2.03 7.49 -10.55
CA LEU A 58 1.38 6.20 -10.35
C LEU A 58 0.14 6.08 -11.23
N LEU A 59 -0.66 7.14 -11.33
CA LEU A 59 -1.80 7.17 -12.22
C LEU A 59 -1.39 7.08 -13.68
N GLU A 60 -0.38 7.83 -14.10
CA GLU A 60 0.10 7.82 -15.49
C GLU A 60 0.62 6.45 -15.91
N LEU A 61 1.25 5.72 -15.00
CA LEU A 61 1.76 4.38 -15.27
C LEU A 61 0.69 3.30 -15.20
N GLY A 62 -0.53 3.65 -14.78
CA GLY A 62 -1.65 2.73 -14.74
C GLY A 62 -1.81 1.95 -13.44
N PHE A 63 -1.08 2.31 -12.39
CA PHE A 63 -1.29 1.71 -11.07
C PHE A 63 -2.65 2.08 -10.52
N GLN A 64 -3.26 1.15 -9.80
CA GLN A 64 -4.58 1.35 -9.23
C GLN A 64 -4.51 1.58 -7.73
N GLN A 65 -5.26 2.58 -7.29
CA GLN A 65 -5.44 2.87 -5.87
C GLN A 65 -6.74 2.22 -5.40
N LYS A 66 -6.66 1.43 -4.33
CA LYS A 66 -7.80 0.73 -3.78
C LYS A 66 -7.93 0.99 -2.29
N GLN A 67 -9.16 0.91 -1.80
CA GLN A 67 -9.45 1.08 -0.39
C GLN A 67 -9.08 -0.20 0.37
N LYS A 68 -8.30 -0.05 1.43
CA LYS A 68 -7.97 -1.14 2.35
C LYS A 68 -8.67 -0.89 3.66
N ILE A 69 -9.45 -1.86 4.11
CA ILE A 69 -10.16 -1.79 5.38
C ILE A 69 -9.23 -2.30 6.48
N LEU A 70 -9.08 -1.50 7.54
CA LEU A 70 -8.27 -1.85 8.69
C LEU A 70 -9.18 -2.40 9.79
N PHE A 71 -8.77 -3.53 10.35
CA PHE A 71 -9.51 -4.19 11.42
C PHE A 71 -8.67 -4.27 12.68
N ASP A 72 -9.34 -4.21 13.82
CA ASP A 72 -8.73 -4.48 15.10
C ASP A 72 -9.57 -5.52 15.85
N LYS A 73 -8.94 -6.28 16.73
CA LYS A 73 -9.64 -7.28 17.52
C LYS A 73 -10.13 -6.67 18.81
N VAL A 74 -11.43 -6.78 19.05
CA VAL A 74 -12.07 -6.28 20.25
C VAL A 74 -12.58 -7.46 21.06
N GLN A 75 -12.27 -7.48 22.37
CA GLN A 75 -12.77 -8.52 23.24
C GLN A 75 -14.24 -8.29 23.53
N ILE A 76 -15.09 -9.24 23.12
CA ILE A 76 -16.55 -9.18 23.31
C ILE A 76 -17.01 -10.00 24.51
N SER A 77 -16.15 -10.88 25.01
CA SER A 77 -16.45 -11.71 26.18
C SER A 77 -15.14 -12.01 26.94
N GLU A 78 -15.17 -11.83 28.25
CA GLU A 78 -14.01 -12.13 29.10
C GLU A 78 -13.75 -13.64 29.24
N GLY A 79 -14.76 -14.44 28.95
CA GLY A 79 -14.71 -15.87 29.18
C GLY A 79 -14.81 -16.19 30.67
N ASN A 80 -14.62 -17.46 31.01
CA ASN A 80 -14.61 -17.91 32.41
C ASN A 80 -13.61 -19.06 32.54
N PRO A 81 -12.38 -18.80 33.01
CA PRO A 81 -11.36 -19.84 33.15
C PRO A 81 -11.76 -21.01 34.05
N LYS A 82 -12.57 -20.73 35.09
CA LYS A 82 -13.07 -21.76 36.01
C LYS A 82 -14.03 -22.74 35.32
N LYS A 83 -14.75 -22.29 34.31
CA LYS A 83 -15.68 -23.11 33.56
C LYS A 83 -15.08 -23.59 32.21
N GLY A 84 -13.81 -23.26 31.94
CA GLY A 84 -13.16 -23.61 30.68
C GLY A 84 -13.61 -22.78 29.49
N ILE A 85 -14.26 -21.63 29.73
CA ILE A 85 -14.73 -20.73 28.67
C ILE A 85 -13.61 -19.74 28.32
N LYS A 86 -13.19 -19.77 27.06
CA LYS A 86 -12.15 -18.85 26.56
C LYS A 86 -12.75 -17.49 26.23
N PRO A 87 -11.96 -16.40 26.34
CA PRO A 87 -12.43 -15.09 25.87
C PRO A 87 -12.71 -15.11 24.37
N LYS A 88 -13.69 -14.34 23.96
CA LYS A 88 -14.08 -14.20 22.56
C LYS A 88 -13.68 -12.84 22.03
N PHE A 89 -13.19 -12.80 20.81
CA PHE A 89 -12.78 -11.59 20.12
C PHE A 89 -13.54 -11.45 18.81
N GLU A 90 -13.73 -10.23 18.39
CA GLU A 90 -14.37 -9.91 17.12
C GLU A 90 -13.51 -8.91 16.36
N ASP A 91 -13.41 -9.08 15.05
CA ASP A 91 -12.75 -8.12 14.18
C ASP A 91 -13.71 -6.95 13.92
N VAL A 92 -13.26 -5.75 14.27
CA VAL A 92 -14.05 -4.52 14.11
C VAL A 92 -13.31 -3.58 13.18
N GLU A 93 -14.01 -3.03 12.20
CA GLU A 93 -13.45 -2.03 11.31
C GLU A 93 -13.10 -0.76 12.11
N VAL A 94 -11.83 -0.39 12.10
CA VAL A 94 -11.34 0.78 12.81
C VAL A 94 -10.92 1.91 11.88
N GLY A 95 -10.85 1.66 10.59
CA GLY A 95 -10.52 2.69 9.62
C GLY A 95 -10.38 2.14 8.21
N ARG A 96 -10.20 3.07 7.29
CA ARG A 96 -9.98 2.77 5.87
C ARG A 96 -8.87 3.65 5.36
N ILE A 97 -7.99 3.07 4.54
CA ILE A 97 -6.91 3.80 3.88
C ILE A 97 -6.92 3.48 2.39
N LEU A 98 -6.33 4.37 1.61
CA LEU A 98 -6.12 4.13 0.19
C LEU A 98 -4.71 3.61 -0.02
N VAL A 99 -4.57 2.50 -0.74
CA VAL A 99 -3.28 1.88 -1.04
C VAL A 99 -3.13 1.64 -2.53
N TRP A 100 -1.91 1.78 -3.03
CA TRP A 100 -1.55 1.43 -4.39
C TRP A 100 -1.18 -0.05 -4.44
N HIS A 101 -1.67 -0.75 -5.45
CA HIS A 101 -1.36 -2.15 -5.66
C HIS A 101 -0.18 -2.27 -6.64
N LEU A 102 0.92 -2.83 -6.15
CA LEU A 102 2.13 -3.03 -6.93
C LEU A 102 2.36 -4.51 -7.14
N TYR A 103 2.63 -4.90 -8.38
CA TYR A 103 2.85 -6.28 -8.75
C TYR A 103 4.32 -6.52 -9.11
N GLU A 104 4.78 -7.74 -8.94
CA GLU A 104 6.15 -8.10 -9.24
C GLU A 104 6.42 -7.96 -10.74
N LYS A 105 7.55 -7.36 -11.06
CA LYS A 105 8.02 -7.30 -12.44
C LYS A 105 8.75 -8.59 -12.80
N LEU A 106 8.31 -9.20 -13.86
CA LEU A 106 8.87 -10.45 -14.36
C LEU A 106 9.84 -10.20 -15.53
#